data_24c3b783973e5b98589a194e9ab537f2
#
_entry.id   24c3b783973e5b98589a194e9ab537f2
#
_cell.length_a   1.000
_cell.length_b   1.000
_cell.length_c   1.000
_cell.angle_alpha   90.00
_cell.angle_beta   90.00
_cell.angle_gamma   90.00
#
_symmetry.space_group_name_H-M   'P 1'
#
loop_
_entity.id
_entity.type
_entity.pdbx_description
1 polymer ?
#
loop_
_entity_poly.entity_id
_entity_poly.type
_entity_poly.pdbx_seq_one_letter_code
_entity_poly.pdbx_strand_id
1 'polypeptide(L)'
;MLARELISDVVTALKTSDTGTQALGWMEVFRIKHLPIVNHREFLGLISDSDIYDLNDPDEPVGNHNLSLQKPYVREDQHIYEVIELLARLELTLVPVLNKDEQYLGVITQEELTRKFAHLSALQQPGGIIELEMNQVDYSLSQISQIVESNNGRILSLYVAASDDNTRLRVTLKVNLTDLTSILETLNRYNYNVVSSHLNDEDLDEFYQERFDGFLKYLNI
;
A
#
# COMPACT_ATOMS: atom_id res chain seq x y z
N MET A 1 -11.06 -4.64 -3.03
CA MET A 1 -10.73 -3.66 -4.08
C MET A 1 -10.10 -4.40 -5.25
N LEU A 2 -10.61 -4.19 -6.44
CA LEU A 2 -10.16 -4.85 -7.66
C LEU A 2 -9.28 -3.92 -8.49
N ALA A 3 -8.43 -4.48 -9.34
CA ALA A 3 -7.50 -3.74 -10.19
C ALA A 3 -8.18 -2.63 -11.01
N ARG A 4 -9.38 -2.90 -11.56
CA ARG A 4 -10.15 -1.88 -12.30
C ARG A 4 -10.48 -0.61 -11.52
N GLU A 5 -10.54 -0.69 -10.19
CA GLU A 5 -10.85 0.45 -9.29
C GLU A 5 -9.61 1.30 -8.98
N LEU A 6 -8.44 0.85 -9.45
CA LEU A 6 -7.14 1.45 -9.20
C LEU A 6 -6.51 2.08 -10.45
N ILE A 7 -7.16 1.95 -11.61
CA ILE A 7 -6.62 2.46 -12.89
C ILE A 7 -6.45 3.97 -12.79
N SER A 8 -5.24 4.43 -13.14
CA SER A 8 -4.91 5.86 -13.22
C SER A 8 -5.31 6.43 -14.57
N ASP A 9 -5.96 7.58 -14.55
CA ASP A 9 -6.34 8.33 -15.76
C ASP A 9 -5.23 9.30 -16.22
N VAL A 10 -4.11 9.37 -15.49
CA VAL A 10 -3.06 10.38 -15.72
C VAL A 10 -1.98 9.88 -16.67
N VAL A 11 -1.58 8.61 -16.55
CA VAL A 11 -0.47 8.05 -17.32
C VAL A 11 -0.95 7.56 -18.69
N THR A 12 -0.39 8.14 -19.75
CA THR A 12 -0.70 7.77 -21.13
C THR A 12 0.25 6.67 -21.61
N ALA A 13 -0.29 5.69 -22.34
CA ALA A 13 0.54 4.68 -22.98
C ALA A 13 1.30 5.25 -24.20
N LEU A 14 2.52 4.73 -24.42
CA LEU A 14 3.30 4.98 -25.63
C LEU A 14 2.68 4.26 -26.82
N LYS A 15 2.75 4.90 -27.97
CA LYS A 15 2.50 4.28 -29.26
C LYS A 15 3.84 3.82 -29.87
N THR A 16 3.79 2.87 -30.76
CA THR A 16 4.97 2.44 -31.52
C THR A 16 5.61 3.55 -32.36
N SER A 17 4.87 4.62 -32.66
CA SER A 17 5.34 5.81 -33.37
C SER A 17 6.06 6.83 -32.50
N ASP A 18 5.92 6.73 -31.17
CA ASP A 18 6.54 7.67 -30.24
C ASP A 18 8.03 7.34 -30.08
N THR A 19 8.84 8.34 -29.74
CA THR A 19 10.30 8.18 -29.64
C THR A 19 10.74 7.87 -28.19
N GLY A 20 11.93 7.31 -28.03
CA GLY A 20 12.54 7.10 -26.72
C GLY A 20 12.71 8.41 -25.94
N THR A 21 13.11 9.49 -26.63
CA THR A 21 13.22 10.83 -26.01
C THR A 21 11.90 11.33 -25.48
N GLN A 22 10.79 11.13 -26.21
CA GLN A 22 9.43 11.47 -25.70
C GLN A 22 9.04 10.62 -24.50
N ALA A 23 9.37 9.33 -24.53
CA ALA A 23 9.12 8.41 -23.44
C ALA A 23 9.83 8.84 -22.13
N LEU A 24 11.12 9.20 -22.22
CA LEU A 24 11.87 9.73 -21.07
C LEU A 24 11.25 11.00 -20.51
N GLY A 25 10.80 11.93 -21.39
CA GLY A 25 10.09 13.13 -20.95
C GLY A 25 8.81 12.82 -20.18
N TRP A 26 8.03 11.83 -20.61
CA TRP A 26 6.82 11.40 -19.88
C TRP A 26 7.17 10.69 -18.57
N MET A 27 8.21 9.84 -18.55
CA MET A 27 8.69 9.19 -17.34
C MET A 27 9.10 10.22 -16.29
N GLU A 28 9.74 11.30 -16.69
CA GLU A 28 10.13 12.41 -15.80
C GLU A 28 8.90 13.16 -15.26
N VAL A 29 7.95 13.51 -16.14
CA VAL A 29 6.72 14.22 -15.75
C VAL A 29 5.88 13.41 -14.77
N PHE A 30 5.70 12.11 -15.04
CA PHE A 30 4.89 11.23 -14.19
C PHE A 30 5.69 10.58 -13.03
N ARG A 31 7.00 10.84 -12.95
CA ARG A 31 7.91 10.26 -11.94
C ARG A 31 7.87 8.73 -11.89
N ILE A 32 7.89 8.12 -13.06
CA ILE A 32 7.88 6.67 -13.26
C ILE A 32 9.07 6.25 -14.11
N LYS A 33 9.47 4.97 -14.02
CA LYS A 33 10.59 4.40 -14.80
C LYS A 33 10.14 3.43 -15.88
N HIS A 34 8.84 3.21 -16.00
CA HIS A 34 8.27 2.26 -16.96
C HIS A 34 7.09 2.90 -17.66
N LEU A 35 6.91 2.60 -18.94
CA LEU A 35 5.72 2.98 -19.71
C LEU A 35 5.23 1.79 -20.54
N PRO A 36 3.90 1.59 -20.64
CA PRO A 36 3.33 0.59 -21.51
C PRO A 36 3.40 1.05 -22.96
N ILE A 37 3.79 0.17 -23.86
CA ILE A 37 3.64 0.37 -25.30
C ILE A 37 2.35 -0.31 -25.74
N VAL A 38 1.47 0.44 -26.39
CA VAL A 38 0.13 -0.03 -26.80
C VAL A 38 -0.12 0.35 -28.26
N ASN A 39 -0.57 -0.62 -29.04
CA ASN A 39 -1.04 -0.40 -30.39
C ASN A 39 -2.57 -0.59 -30.44
N HIS A 40 -3.33 0.47 -30.67
CA HIS A 40 -4.79 0.52 -30.55
C HIS A 40 -5.25 0.13 -29.13
N ARG A 41 -5.50 -1.14 -28.87
CA ARG A 41 -5.85 -1.69 -27.55
C ARG A 41 -5.00 -2.90 -27.18
N GLU A 42 -4.05 -3.26 -28.04
CA GLU A 42 -3.15 -4.36 -27.80
C GLU A 42 -1.95 -3.90 -26.97
N PHE A 43 -1.75 -4.52 -25.82
CA PHE A 43 -0.57 -4.30 -24.98
C PHE A 43 0.62 -5.06 -25.55
N LEU A 44 1.63 -4.33 -26.00
CA LEU A 44 2.84 -4.89 -26.60
C LEU A 44 3.93 -5.24 -25.57
N GLY A 45 3.99 -4.49 -24.47
CA GLY A 45 4.93 -4.70 -23.37
C GLY A 45 5.25 -3.41 -22.62
N LEU A 46 6.09 -3.53 -21.58
CA LEU A 46 6.63 -2.40 -20.85
C LEU A 46 8.03 -2.07 -21.38
N ILE A 47 8.30 -0.79 -21.54
CA ILE A 47 9.65 -0.24 -21.76
C ILE A 47 10.07 0.50 -20.50
N SER A 48 11.33 0.29 -20.08
CA SER A 48 11.95 1.01 -18.96
C SER A 48 12.83 2.16 -19.46
N ASP A 49 13.20 3.05 -18.53
CA ASP A 49 14.19 4.09 -18.80
C ASP A 49 15.55 3.47 -19.22
N SER A 50 15.96 2.37 -18.61
CA SER A 50 17.18 1.65 -18.98
C SER A 50 17.11 1.09 -20.41
N ASP A 51 15.96 0.53 -20.83
CA ASP A 51 15.80 0.05 -22.21
C ASP A 51 15.99 1.20 -23.21
N ILE A 52 15.55 2.41 -22.87
CA ILE A 52 15.66 3.59 -23.74
C ILE A 52 17.10 4.09 -23.79
N TYR A 53 17.83 4.09 -22.66
CA TYR A 53 19.26 4.48 -22.65
C TYR A 53 20.12 3.52 -23.46
N ASP A 54 19.70 2.28 -23.63
CA ASP A 54 20.39 1.28 -24.44
C ASP A 54 20.06 1.37 -25.95
N LEU A 55 19.11 2.25 -26.37
CA LEU A 55 18.80 2.46 -27.78
C LEU A 55 19.97 3.15 -28.52
N ASN A 56 20.24 2.69 -29.76
CA ASN A 56 21.25 3.31 -30.59
C ASN A 56 20.87 4.73 -31.04
N ASP A 57 19.56 4.96 -31.25
CA ASP A 57 19.01 6.26 -31.60
C ASP A 57 17.66 6.43 -30.88
N PRO A 58 17.62 7.17 -29.75
CA PRO A 58 16.40 7.38 -28.99
C PRO A 58 15.41 8.35 -29.69
N ASP A 59 15.81 9.04 -30.75
CA ASP A 59 14.94 9.94 -31.49
C ASP A 59 14.16 9.22 -32.60
N GLU A 60 14.50 7.97 -32.91
CA GLU A 60 13.67 7.12 -33.76
C GLU A 60 12.42 6.59 -33.00
N PRO A 61 11.35 6.25 -33.75
CA PRO A 61 10.18 5.60 -33.17
C PRO A 61 10.55 4.29 -32.44
N VAL A 62 10.00 4.10 -31.23
CA VAL A 62 10.29 2.89 -30.42
C VAL A 62 9.92 1.59 -31.14
N GLY A 63 8.97 1.65 -32.07
CA GLY A 63 8.58 0.52 -32.92
C GLY A 63 9.63 0.09 -33.94
N ASN A 64 10.66 0.92 -34.25
CA ASN A 64 11.75 0.60 -35.16
C ASN A 64 12.86 -0.20 -34.47
N HIS A 65 12.87 -0.23 -33.14
CA HIS A 65 13.89 -0.92 -32.35
C HIS A 65 13.46 -2.36 -32.07
N ASN A 66 14.45 -3.27 -32.07
CA ASN A 66 14.20 -4.67 -31.73
C ASN A 66 14.22 -4.85 -30.20
N LEU A 67 13.13 -4.44 -29.56
CA LEU A 67 12.99 -4.48 -28.10
C LEU A 67 12.50 -5.85 -27.64
N SER A 68 13.18 -6.41 -26.62
CA SER A 68 12.73 -7.62 -25.92
C SER A 68 11.86 -7.22 -24.71
N LEU A 69 10.65 -6.72 -24.98
CA LEU A 69 9.76 -6.19 -23.94
C LEU A 69 9.19 -7.29 -23.06
N GLN A 70 9.30 -7.11 -21.75
CA GLN A 70 8.53 -7.90 -20.80
C GLN A 70 7.05 -7.47 -20.85
N LYS A 71 6.16 -8.42 -20.60
CA LYS A 71 4.69 -8.18 -20.62
C LYS A 71 4.05 -8.49 -19.27
N PRO A 72 4.50 -7.89 -18.17
CA PRO A 72 3.80 -8.02 -16.91
C PRO A 72 2.49 -7.23 -16.96
N TYR A 73 1.42 -7.84 -16.52
CA TYR A 73 0.11 -7.20 -16.41
C TYR A 73 -0.74 -7.86 -15.33
N VAL A 74 -1.79 -7.17 -14.92
CA VAL A 74 -2.87 -7.74 -14.10
C VAL A 74 -4.19 -7.68 -14.86
N ARG A 75 -5.11 -8.58 -14.51
CA ARG A 75 -6.48 -8.51 -15.03
C ARG A 75 -7.33 -7.56 -14.19
N GLU A 76 -8.32 -6.95 -14.82
CA GLU A 76 -9.23 -5.99 -14.19
C GLU A 76 -9.96 -6.54 -12.95
N ASP A 77 -10.15 -7.85 -12.85
CA ASP A 77 -10.84 -8.56 -11.77
C ASP A 77 -9.90 -9.12 -10.69
N GLN A 78 -8.58 -8.94 -10.81
CA GLN A 78 -7.61 -9.34 -9.79
C GLN A 78 -7.68 -8.42 -8.56
N HIS A 79 -7.35 -9.01 -7.39
CA HIS A 79 -7.35 -8.28 -6.13
C HIS A 79 -6.13 -7.37 -5.99
N ILE A 80 -6.26 -6.26 -5.25
CA ILE A 80 -5.17 -5.31 -4.98
C ILE A 80 -3.89 -5.99 -4.45
N TYR A 81 -3.99 -7.09 -3.71
CA TYR A 81 -2.83 -7.82 -3.19
C TYR A 81 -1.98 -8.45 -4.31
N GLU A 82 -2.61 -8.93 -5.37
CA GLU A 82 -1.90 -9.45 -6.53
C GLU A 82 -1.20 -8.32 -7.30
N VAL A 83 -1.81 -7.13 -7.34
CA VAL A 83 -1.20 -5.93 -7.91
C VAL A 83 0.06 -5.53 -7.13
N ILE A 84 -0.04 -5.50 -5.78
CA ILE A 84 1.08 -5.18 -4.89
C ILE A 84 2.21 -6.21 -5.07
N GLU A 85 1.86 -7.50 -5.08
CA GLU A 85 2.83 -8.59 -5.24
C GLU A 85 3.59 -8.48 -6.55
N LEU A 86 2.90 -8.23 -7.66
CA LEU A 86 3.52 -8.11 -8.98
C LEU A 86 4.45 -6.89 -9.06
N LEU A 87 4.01 -5.72 -8.57
CA LEU A 87 4.82 -4.50 -8.53
C LEU A 87 6.08 -4.68 -7.69
N ALA A 88 5.95 -5.30 -6.51
CA ALA A 88 7.07 -5.53 -5.60
C ALA A 88 8.06 -6.56 -6.16
N ARG A 89 7.56 -7.69 -6.72
CA ARG A 89 8.40 -8.77 -7.22
C ARG A 89 9.22 -8.38 -8.45
N LEU A 90 8.66 -7.53 -9.32
CA LEU A 90 9.32 -7.08 -10.55
C LEU A 90 9.89 -5.67 -10.45
N GLU A 91 9.85 -5.04 -9.28
CA GLU A 91 10.35 -3.67 -9.02
C GLU A 91 9.79 -2.62 -10.00
N LEU A 92 8.50 -2.80 -10.40
CA LEU A 92 7.85 -1.92 -11.35
C LEU A 92 7.33 -0.64 -10.71
N THR A 93 7.36 0.46 -11.42
CA THR A 93 6.76 1.74 -11.00
C THR A 93 5.28 1.85 -11.37
N LEU A 94 4.82 0.98 -12.27
CA LEU A 94 3.43 0.82 -12.66
C LEU A 94 3.18 -0.58 -13.20
N VAL A 95 1.91 -1.00 -13.26
CA VAL A 95 1.49 -2.25 -13.89
C VAL A 95 0.31 -2.00 -14.83
N PRO A 96 0.36 -2.52 -16.08
CA PRO A 96 -0.76 -2.48 -17.01
C PRO A 96 -1.94 -3.34 -16.54
N VAL A 97 -3.15 -2.88 -16.84
CA VAL A 97 -4.40 -3.60 -16.57
C VAL A 97 -5.03 -4.01 -17.89
N LEU A 98 -5.37 -5.28 -18.02
CA LEU A 98 -6.06 -5.82 -19.18
C LEU A 98 -7.44 -6.34 -18.81
N ASN A 99 -8.38 -6.28 -19.76
CA ASN A 99 -9.68 -6.91 -19.62
C ASN A 99 -9.62 -8.42 -19.93
N LYS A 100 -10.79 -9.08 -19.93
CA LYS A 100 -10.93 -10.51 -20.27
C LYS A 100 -10.56 -10.86 -21.69
N ASP A 101 -10.66 -9.88 -22.59
CA ASP A 101 -10.33 -10.03 -24.01
C ASP A 101 -8.87 -9.63 -24.29
N GLU A 102 -8.04 -9.52 -23.24
CA GLU A 102 -6.63 -9.09 -23.28
C GLU A 102 -6.41 -7.67 -23.84
N GLN A 103 -7.46 -6.84 -23.82
CA GLN A 103 -7.35 -5.45 -24.25
C GLN A 103 -6.84 -4.58 -23.10
N TYR A 104 -5.96 -3.66 -23.44
CA TYR A 104 -5.42 -2.68 -22.51
C TYR A 104 -6.50 -1.70 -22.04
N LEU A 105 -6.59 -1.53 -20.71
CA LEU A 105 -7.52 -0.61 -20.06
C LEU A 105 -6.83 0.63 -19.49
N GLY A 106 -5.59 0.52 -19.05
CA GLY A 106 -4.81 1.57 -18.39
C GLY A 106 -3.72 0.99 -17.53
N VAL A 107 -3.19 1.80 -16.62
CA VAL A 107 -2.15 1.40 -15.67
C VAL A 107 -2.54 1.69 -14.23
N ILE A 108 -1.95 0.94 -13.30
CA ILE A 108 -1.95 1.23 -11.88
C ILE A 108 -0.53 1.67 -11.50
N THR A 109 -0.38 2.87 -10.94
CA THR A 109 0.91 3.39 -10.46
C THR A 109 1.14 3.04 -9.00
N GLN A 110 2.42 2.98 -8.57
CA GLN A 110 2.76 2.82 -7.16
C GLN A 110 2.18 3.94 -6.29
N GLU A 111 2.11 5.17 -6.80
CA GLU A 111 1.53 6.31 -6.08
C GLU A 111 0.05 6.09 -5.80
N GLU A 112 -0.74 5.75 -6.85
CA GLU A 112 -2.18 5.46 -6.69
C GLU A 112 -2.40 4.30 -5.73
N LEU A 113 -1.60 3.24 -5.87
CA LEU A 113 -1.68 2.06 -5.00
C LEU A 113 -1.41 2.41 -3.54
N THR A 114 -0.37 3.21 -3.26
CA THR A 114 -0.02 3.65 -1.91
C THR A 114 -1.15 4.47 -1.29
N ARG A 115 -1.72 5.41 -2.05
CA ARG A 115 -2.85 6.24 -1.62
C ARG A 115 -4.09 5.40 -1.29
N LYS A 116 -4.43 4.44 -2.14
CA LYS A 116 -5.58 3.55 -1.93
C LYS A 116 -5.35 2.59 -0.77
N PHE A 117 -4.13 2.07 -0.62
CA PHE A 117 -3.78 1.19 0.50
C PHE A 117 -3.86 1.92 1.85
N ALA A 118 -3.38 3.17 1.91
CA ALA A 118 -3.51 4.00 3.11
C ALA A 118 -4.97 4.19 3.53
N HIS A 119 -5.87 4.35 2.55
CA HIS A 119 -7.30 4.46 2.81
C HIS A 119 -7.90 3.13 3.30
N LEU A 120 -7.55 1.99 2.66
CA LEU A 120 -8.01 0.66 3.07
C LEU A 120 -7.56 0.29 4.49
N SER A 121 -6.34 0.68 4.85
CA SER A 121 -5.73 0.36 6.13
C SER A 121 -6.18 1.29 7.26
N ALA A 122 -7.13 2.19 6.97
CA ALA A 122 -7.64 3.18 7.91
C ALA A 122 -6.55 4.07 8.55
N LEU A 123 -5.42 4.29 7.84
CA LEU A 123 -4.29 5.08 8.36
C LEU A 123 -4.66 6.54 8.61
N GLN A 124 -5.65 7.06 7.86
CA GLN A 124 -6.15 8.43 7.99
C GLN A 124 -7.18 8.59 9.13
N GLN A 125 -7.62 7.50 9.74
CA GLN A 125 -8.55 7.58 10.86
C GLN A 125 -7.81 7.76 12.18
N PRO A 126 -8.31 8.63 13.10
CA PRO A 126 -7.74 8.78 14.42
C PRO A 126 -7.75 7.44 15.17
N GLY A 127 -6.79 7.28 16.10
CA GLY A 127 -6.67 6.07 16.90
C GLY A 127 -5.24 5.54 16.98
N GLY A 128 -5.02 4.53 17.83
CA GLY A 128 -3.71 3.99 18.12
C GLY A 128 -3.35 2.75 17.32
N ILE A 129 -2.06 2.46 17.28
CA ILE A 129 -1.50 1.24 16.71
C ILE A 129 -0.89 0.43 17.86
N ILE A 130 -1.13 -0.88 17.88
CA ILE A 130 -0.56 -1.82 18.85
C ILE A 130 0.14 -2.93 18.08
N GLU A 131 1.37 -3.23 18.45
CA GLU A 131 2.11 -4.36 17.92
C GLU A 131 2.27 -5.44 18.99
N LEU A 132 1.85 -6.65 18.66
CA LEU A 132 1.97 -7.84 19.49
C LEU A 132 2.96 -8.81 18.87
N GLU A 133 3.73 -9.50 19.70
CA GLU A 133 4.53 -10.64 19.27
C GLU A 133 4.10 -11.88 20.05
N MET A 134 3.88 -12.99 19.37
CA MET A 134 3.43 -14.24 19.97
C MET A 134 3.94 -15.46 19.19
N ASN A 135 3.89 -16.64 19.80
CA ASN A 135 4.13 -17.85 19.05
C ASN A 135 2.97 -18.09 18.09
N GLN A 136 3.24 -18.72 16.97
CA GLN A 136 2.24 -19.00 15.94
C GLN A 136 1.04 -19.82 16.48
N VAL A 137 1.28 -20.73 17.42
CA VAL A 137 0.24 -21.56 18.04
C VAL A 137 -0.68 -20.80 18.99
N ASP A 138 -0.20 -19.66 19.53
CA ASP A 138 -0.94 -18.83 20.48
C ASP A 138 -1.79 -17.75 19.79
N TYR A 139 -1.71 -17.64 18.47
CA TYR A 139 -2.45 -16.66 17.71
C TYR A 139 -3.96 -16.96 17.72
N SER A 140 -4.72 -16.05 18.28
CA SER A 140 -6.19 -16.12 18.29
C SER A 140 -6.79 -14.74 18.01
N LEU A 141 -7.23 -14.53 16.76
CA LEU A 141 -7.90 -13.30 16.35
C LEU A 141 -9.16 -13.05 17.18
N SER A 142 -9.92 -14.10 17.50
CA SER A 142 -11.15 -13.98 18.30
C SER A 142 -10.86 -13.45 19.71
N GLN A 143 -9.78 -13.90 20.36
CA GLN A 143 -9.39 -13.40 21.67
C GLN A 143 -8.90 -11.95 21.62
N ILE A 144 -8.09 -11.62 20.61
CA ILE A 144 -7.62 -10.24 20.41
C ILE A 144 -8.80 -9.30 20.17
N SER A 145 -9.75 -9.69 19.30
CA SER A 145 -10.96 -8.90 19.04
C SER A 145 -11.79 -8.71 20.30
N GLN A 146 -11.99 -9.77 21.10
CA GLN A 146 -12.74 -9.70 22.35
C GLN A 146 -12.07 -8.74 23.36
N ILE A 147 -10.75 -8.73 23.44
CA ILE A 147 -10.01 -7.80 24.30
C ILE A 147 -10.26 -6.36 23.86
N VAL A 148 -10.14 -6.05 22.57
CA VAL A 148 -10.35 -4.71 22.05
C VAL A 148 -11.81 -4.28 22.25
N GLU A 149 -12.79 -5.11 21.90
CA GLU A 149 -14.21 -4.81 22.00
C GLU A 149 -14.69 -4.66 23.45
N SER A 150 -14.19 -5.48 24.40
CA SER A 150 -14.52 -5.36 25.81
C SER A 150 -14.01 -4.08 26.46
N ASN A 151 -13.05 -3.40 25.81
CA ASN A 151 -12.56 -2.07 26.20
C ASN A 151 -13.15 -0.95 25.34
N ASN A 152 -14.32 -1.17 24.72
CA ASN A 152 -15.04 -0.22 23.86
C ASN A 152 -14.27 0.20 22.59
N GLY A 153 -13.22 -0.55 22.21
CA GLY A 153 -12.46 -0.34 20.99
C GLY A 153 -13.06 -1.09 19.80
N ARG A 154 -12.62 -0.69 18.60
CA ARG A 154 -12.86 -1.42 17.35
C ARG A 154 -11.54 -1.57 16.62
N ILE A 155 -11.31 -2.76 16.05
CA ILE A 155 -10.18 -2.98 15.14
C ILE A 155 -10.54 -2.37 13.79
N LEU A 156 -9.74 -1.41 13.33
CA LEU A 156 -9.89 -0.76 12.02
C LEU A 156 -9.13 -1.52 10.92
N SER A 157 -7.94 -2.01 11.25
CA SER A 157 -7.16 -2.92 10.41
C SER A 157 -6.28 -3.83 11.26
N LEU A 158 -5.93 -4.98 10.70
CA LEU A 158 -5.07 -5.96 11.35
C LEU A 158 -4.19 -6.63 10.29
N TYR A 159 -2.89 -6.74 10.59
CA TYR A 159 -1.92 -7.44 9.77
C TYR A 159 -1.18 -8.47 10.60
N VAL A 160 -0.93 -9.61 9.99
CA VAL A 160 -0.12 -10.68 10.57
C VAL A 160 1.10 -10.88 9.69
N ALA A 161 2.27 -10.74 10.26
CA ALA A 161 3.53 -10.98 9.57
C ALA A 161 4.32 -12.07 10.34
N ALA A 162 5.12 -12.85 9.60
CA ALA A 162 6.12 -13.69 10.24
C ALA A 162 7.18 -12.78 10.87
N SER A 163 7.61 -13.10 12.09
CA SER A 163 8.79 -12.50 12.70
C SER A 163 10.06 -13.12 12.09
N ASP A 164 11.22 -12.49 12.29
CA ASP A 164 12.53 -13.03 11.87
C ASP A 164 12.76 -14.45 12.37
N ASP A 165 12.20 -14.80 13.51
CA ASP A 165 12.05 -16.17 13.98
C ASP A 165 10.76 -16.76 13.43
N ASN A 166 10.86 -17.70 12.51
CA ASN A 166 9.73 -18.38 11.83
C ASN A 166 8.74 -19.07 12.79
N THR A 167 9.03 -19.16 14.09
CA THR A 167 8.12 -19.70 15.11
C THR A 167 7.20 -18.66 15.70
N ARG A 168 7.46 -17.37 15.45
CA ARG A 168 6.72 -16.24 15.99
C ARG A 168 5.98 -15.45 14.90
N LEU A 169 4.89 -14.83 15.34
CA LEU A 169 4.11 -13.88 14.55
C LEU A 169 4.20 -12.49 15.17
N ARG A 170 4.24 -11.48 14.31
CA ARG A 170 3.97 -10.09 14.67
C ARG A 170 2.58 -9.72 14.17
N VAL A 171 1.74 -9.26 15.10
CA VAL A 171 0.36 -8.85 14.81
C VAL A 171 0.28 -7.35 15.06
N THR A 172 0.02 -6.58 14.00
CA THR A 172 -0.17 -5.13 14.08
C THR A 172 -1.65 -4.82 13.99
N LEU A 173 -2.16 -4.09 14.99
CA LEU A 173 -3.55 -3.66 15.11
C LEU A 173 -3.63 -2.14 14.98
N LYS A 174 -4.52 -1.63 14.14
CA LYS A 174 -5.01 -0.25 14.20
C LYS A 174 -6.37 -0.29 14.91
N VAL A 175 -6.52 0.48 15.97
CA VAL A 175 -7.78 0.61 16.72
C VAL A 175 -8.27 2.05 16.70
N ASN A 176 -9.58 2.25 16.88
CA ASN A 176 -10.24 3.56 16.83
C ASN A 176 -10.15 4.37 18.15
N LEU A 177 -9.33 3.92 19.10
CA LEU A 177 -9.15 4.62 20.39
C LEU A 177 -7.79 5.30 20.42
N THR A 178 -7.75 6.54 20.90
CA THR A 178 -6.54 7.31 21.18
C THR A 178 -5.97 6.99 22.57
N ASP A 179 -6.81 6.68 23.57
CA ASP A 179 -6.34 6.13 24.85
C ASP A 179 -6.31 4.59 24.79
N LEU A 180 -5.11 4.03 24.73
CA LEU A 180 -4.87 2.59 24.65
C LEU A 180 -4.71 1.92 26.01
N THR A 181 -4.69 2.66 27.13
CA THR A 181 -4.33 2.18 28.46
C THR A 181 -5.10 0.92 28.85
N SER A 182 -6.44 0.94 28.76
CA SER A 182 -7.29 -0.19 29.14
C SER A 182 -7.08 -1.43 28.26
N ILE A 183 -6.85 -1.23 26.95
CA ILE A 183 -6.54 -2.34 26.02
C ILE A 183 -5.19 -2.97 26.40
N LEU A 184 -4.15 -2.14 26.60
CA LEU A 184 -2.79 -2.60 26.93
C LEU A 184 -2.77 -3.35 28.25
N GLU A 185 -3.45 -2.86 29.28
CA GLU A 185 -3.59 -3.55 30.57
C GLU A 185 -4.30 -4.89 30.43
N THR A 186 -5.32 -4.96 29.58
CA THR A 186 -6.05 -6.21 29.34
C THR A 186 -5.22 -7.19 28.54
N LEU A 187 -4.51 -6.75 27.49
CA LEU A 187 -3.58 -7.58 26.74
C LEU A 187 -2.50 -8.20 27.67
N ASN A 188 -1.91 -7.40 28.55
CA ASN A 188 -0.94 -7.88 29.54
C ASN A 188 -1.54 -8.92 30.49
N ARG A 189 -2.77 -8.74 30.95
CA ARG A 189 -3.47 -9.73 31.81
C ARG A 189 -3.71 -11.07 31.11
N TYR A 190 -3.86 -11.05 29.78
CA TYR A 190 -3.99 -12.25 28.96
C TYR A 190 -2.64 -12.79 28.49
N ASN A 191 -1.52 -12.26 29.03
CA ASN A 191 -0.14 -12.64 28.71
C ASN A 191 0.26 -12.41 27.23
N TYR A 192 -0.37 -11.44 26.56
CA TYR A 192 0.11 -10.99 25.27
C TYR A 192 1.37 -10.13 25.44
N ASN A 193 2.41 -10.41 24.66
CA ASN A 193 3.60 -9.58 24.61
C ASN A 193 3.37 -8.38 23.70
N VAL A 194 3.22 -7.20 24.29
CA VAL A 194 3.10 -5.93 23.57
C VAL A 194 4.51 -5.43 23.28
N VAL A 195 4.88 -5.40 21.99
CA VAL A 195 6.21 -4.94 21.54
C VAL A 195 6.26 -3.42 21.49
N SER A 196 5.21 -2.79 20.96
CA SER A 196 5.11 -1.34 20.85
C SER A 196 3.65 -0.89 20.80
N SER A 197 3.42 0.38 21.15
CA SER A 197 2.16 1.07 20.92
C SER A 197 2.45 2.49 20.45
N HIS A 198 1.71 2.95 19.43
CA HIS A 198 1.89 4.26 18.84
C HIS A 198 0.55 5.00 18.78
N LEU A 199 0.60 6.29 19.12
CA LEU A 199 -0.48 7.24 18.95
C LEU A 199 -0.03 8.28 17.90
N ASN A 200 -0.94 8.91 17.19
CA ASN A 200 -0.57 10.05 16.38
C ASN A 200 -0.17 11.21 17.31
N ASP A 201 0.88 11.96 16.96
CA ASP A 201 1.40 13.07 17.77
C ASP A 201 0.32 14.15 18.02
N GLU A 202 -0.54 14.44 17.03
CA GLU A 202 -1.67 15.36 17.19
C GLU A 202 -2.70 14.86 18.21
N ASP A 203 -3.01 13.57 18.20
CA ASP A 203 -3.93 12.92 19.16
C ASP A 203 -3.31 12.88 20.58
N LEU A 204 -1.98 12.80 20.69
CA LEU A 204 -1.24 12.86 21.97
C LEU A 204 -1.31 14.25 22.60
N ASP A 205 -1.13 15.29 21.83
CA ASP A 205 -1.17 16.67 22.33
C ASP A 205 -2.58 17.04 22.81
N GLU A 206 -3.64 16.65 22.07
CA GLU A 206 -5.03 16.85 22.48
C GLU A 206 -5.37 16.05 23.74
N PHE A 207 -4.92 14.79 23.83
CA PHE A 207 -5.12 13.94 25.01
C PHE A 207 -4.43 14.49 26.27
N TYR A 208 -3.22 15.01 26.15
CA TYR A 208 -2.52 15.63 27.27
C TYR A 208 -3.17 16.96 27.67
N GLN A 209 -3.67 17.76 26.72
CA GLN A 209 -4.39 18.99 26.97
C GLN A 209 -5.72 18.71 27.71
N GLU A 210 -6.51 17.76 27.26
CA GLU A 210 -7.76 17.37 27.95
C GLU A 210 -7.53 16.86 29.38
N ARG A 211 -6.50 16.05 29.60
CA ARG A 211 -6.12 15.59 30.95
C ARG A 211 -5.63 16.73 31.83
N PHE A 212 -4.85 17.64 31.29
CA PHE A 212 -4.36 18.80 32.01
C PHE A 212 -5.50 19.74 32.38
N ASP A 213 -6.41 20.00 31.47
CA ASP A 213 -7.62 20.79 31.74
C ASP A 213 -8.56 20.13 32.77
N GLY A 214 -8.71 18.81 32.70
CA GLY A 214 -9.42 18.01 33.70
C GLY A 214 -8.78 18.12 35.09
N PHE A 215 -7.47 18.06 35.16
CA PHE A 215 -6.70 18.21 36.40
C PHE A 215 -6.82 19.63 36.98
N LEU A 216 -6.73 20.67 36.14
CA LEU A 216 -6.93 22.06 36.56
C LEU A 216 -8.34 22.30 37.10
N LYS A 217 -9.37 21.77 36.46
CA LYS A 217 -10.74 21.79 36.96
C LYS A 217 -10.93 21.08 38.32
N TYR A 218 -10.21 19.97 38.51
CA TYR A 218 -10.25 19.25 39.81
C TYR A 218 -9.55 20.02 40.91
N LEU A 219 -8.53 20.78 40.59
CA LEU A 219 -7.82 21.65 41.56
C LEU A 219 -8.52 22.99 41.84
N ASN A 220 -9.64 23.27 41.16
CA ASN A 220 -10.35 24.55 41.26
C ASN A 220 -9.50 25.81 40.96
N ILE A 221 -8.55 25.69 40.02
CA ILE A 221 -7.73 26.81 39.54
C ILE A 221 -8.24 27.30 38.18
#